data_f453f187a370aed27e3604c7157ea029
#
_entry.id   f453f187a370aed27e3604c7157ea029
#
_cell.length_a   1.000
_cell.length_b   1.000
_cell.length_c   1.000
_cell.angle_alpha   90.00
_cell.angle_beta   90.00
_cell.angle_gamma   90.00
#
_symmetry.space_group_name_H-M   'P 1'
#
loop_
_entity.id
_entity.type
_entity.pdbx_description
1 polymer ?
#
loop_
_entity_poly.entity_id
_entity_poly.type
_entity_poly.pdbx_seq_one_letter_code
_entity_poly.pdbx_strand_id
1 'polypeptide(L)'
;MPNIRALIVDDSSTMRKIVERCLRQAGLELGEVQEASNGMEALALLAKSDFDLILSDINMPVMDGLEFVRNMQGIEKAKSIPVVMITTEGGEKHVVEALSLGAKGYIRKPFTPDQVKQHVIPLLRS
;
A
#
# COMPACT_ATOMS: atom_id res chain seq x y z
N MET A 1 15.71 7.62 3.08
CA MET A 1 14.83 8.56 2.37
C MET A 1 13.94 9.29 3.35
N PRO A 2 14.27 10.53 3.65
CA PRO A 2 13.43 11.32 4.55
C PRO A 2 12.13 11.76 3.87
N ASN A 3 11.12 11.98 4.69
CA ASN A 3 9.85 12.55 4.26
C ASN A 3 9.13 11.74 3.17
N ILE A 4 9.06 10.43 3.39
CA ILE A 4 8.32 9.54 2.49
C ILE A 4 6.84 9.83 2.62
N ARG A 5 6.18 10.10 1.49
CA ARG A 5 4.74 10.35 1.45
C ARG A 5 4.05 9.01 1.22
N ALA A 6 3.26 8.57 2.20
CA ALA A 6 2.64 7.25 2.16
C ALA A 6 1.12 7.35 2.11
N LEU A 7 0.52 6.45 1.35
CA LEU A 7 -0.93 6.26 1.33
C LEU A 7 -1.23 4.88 1.86
N ILE A 8 -2.08 4.81 2.88
CA ILE A 8 -2.47 3.56 3.51
C ILE A 8 -3.94 3.32 3.23
N VAL A 9 -4.26 2.21 2.57
CA VAL A 9 -5.61 1.89 2.13
C VAL A 9 -6.07 0.62 2.83
N ASP A 10 -7.07 0.75 3.69
CA ASP A 10 -7.63 -0.38 4.44
C ASP A 10 -8.97 0.10 5.00
N ASP A 11 -9.99 -0.77 5.00
CA ASP A 11 -11.30 -0.40 5.52
C ASP A 11 -11.33 -0.32 7.05
N SER A 12 -10.29 -0.81 7.73
CA SER A 12 -10.17 -0.74 9.19
C SER A 12 -9.27 0.43 9.59
N SER A 13 -9.82 1.40 10.31
CA SER A 13 -9.03 2.52 10.80
C SER A 13 -7.97 2.06 11.80
N THR A 14 -8.28 1.03 12.59
CA THR A 14 -7.31 0.44 13.52
C THR A 14 -6.13 -0.14 12.75
N MET A 15 -6.40 -0.86 11.67
CA MET A 15 -5.33 -1.45 10.87
C MET A 15 -4.46 -0.38 10.23
N ARG A 16 -5.06 0.72 9.75
CA ARG A 16 -4.28 1.82 9.18
C ARG A 16 -3.29 2.40 10.19
N LYS A 17 -3.72 2.53 11.46
CA LYS A 17 -2.82 3.02 12.51
C LYS A 17 -1.69 2.05 12.80
N ILE A 18 -1.98 0.76 12.78
CA ILE A 18 -0.96 -0.28 12.99
C ILE A 18 0.07 -0.23 11.86
N VAL A 19 -0.38 -0.10 10.63
CA VAL A 19 0.52 -0.01 9.48
C VAL A 19 1.44 1.19 9.60
N GLU A 20 0.88 2.35 9.90
CA GLU A 20 1.70 3.57 10.05
C GLU A 20 2.75 3.41 11.15
N ARG A 21 2.36 2.85 12.31
CA ARG A 21 3.28 2.62 13.41
C ARG A 21 4.42 1.71 13.01
N CYS A 22 4.10 0.61 12.30
CA CYS A 22 5.12 -0.33 11.88
C CYS A 22 6.09 0.28 10.87
N LEU A 23 5.61 1.13 9.99
CA LEU A 23 6.49 1.84 9.06
C LEU A 23 7.49 2.71 9.82
N ARG A 24 7.03 3.45 10.82
CA ARG A 24 7.92 4.29 11.63
C ARG A 24 8.89 3.46 12.45
N GLN A 25 8.43 2.36 13.03
CA GLN A 25 9.28 1.47 13.81
C GLN A 25 10.35 0.78 12.98
N ALA A 26 10.08 0.58 11.70
CA ALA A 26 11.05 -0.01 10.79
C ALA A 26 12.12 0.99 10.34
N GLY A 27 11.99 2.25 10.72
CA GLY A 27 12.98 3.27 10.42
C GLY A 27 12.64 4.17 9.26
N LEU A 28 11.44 4.07 8.70
CA LEU A 28 11.03 4.97 7.62
C LEU A 28 10.70 6.35 8.19
N GLU A 29 11.28 7.38 7.59
CA GLU A 29 10.97 8.76 7.95
C GLU A 29 9.79 9.21 7.11
N LEU A 30 8.60 9.11 7.70
CA LEU A 30 7.38 9.48 7.01
C LEU A 30 7.18 10.99 7.04
N GLY A 31 6.88 11.55 5.87
CA GLY A 31 6.39 12.90 5.77
C GLY A 31 4.88 12.88 5.92
N GLU A 32 4.17 13.26 4.86
CA GLU A 32 2.71 13.22 4.89
C GLU A 32 2.22 11.77 4.78
N VAL A 33 1.26 11.40 5.64
CA VAL A 33 0.59 10.10 5.57
C VAL A 33 -0.89 10.37 5.37
N GLN A 34 -1.46 9.80 4.30
CA GLN A 34 -2.88 9.90 4.06
C GLN A 34 -3.50 8.51 4.11
N GLU A 35 -4.79 8.45 4.44
CA GLU A 35 -5.50 7.20 4.64
C GLU A 35 -6.73 7.17 3.76
N ALA A 36 -7.07 5.97 3.29
CA ALA A 36 -8.28 5.73 2.51
C ALA A 36 -8.92 4.44 3.01
N SER A 37 -10.24 4.36 2.97
CA SER A 37 -10.96 3.19 3.45
C SER A 37 -11.32 2.22 2.32
N ASN A 38 -11.09 2.59 1.07
CA ASN A 38 -11.33 1.71 -0.08
C ASN A 38 -10.57 2.25 -1.28
N GLY A 39 -10.62 1.49 -2.39
CA GLY A 39 -9.90 1.85 -3.60
C GLY A 39 -10.38 3.12 -4.26
N MET A 40 -11.69 3.42 -4.16
CA MET A 40 -12.23 4.65 -4.76
C MET A 40 -11.68 5.88 -4.08
N GLU A 41 -11.64 5.88 -2.75
CA GLU A 41 -11.05 6.98 -1.99
C GLU A 41 -9.58 7.15 -2.30
N ALA A 42 -8.87 6.00 -2.42
CA ALA A 42 -7.45 6.03 -2.75
C ALA A 42 -7.19 6.64 -4.12
N LEU A 43 -7.99 6.30 -5.12
CA LEU A 43 -7.85 6.89 -6.46
C LEU A 43 -8.10 8.39 -6.44
N ALA A 44 -9.07 8.84 -5.64
CA ALA A 44 -9.35 10.26 -5.51
C ALA A 44 -8.15 11.02 -4.91
N LEU A 45 -7.49 10.40 -3.92
CA LEU A 45 -6.29 11.00 -3.32
C LEU A 45 -5.12 11.02 -4.30
N LEU A 46 -4.97 9.99 -5.11
CA LEU A 46 -3.92 9.96 -6.14
C LEU A 46 -4.08 11.06 -7.17
N ALA A 47 -5.30 11.48 -7.43
CA ALA A 47 -5.56 12.58 -8.36
C ALA A 47 -5.14 13.93 -7.79
N LYS A 48 -5.06 14.06 -6.46
CA LYS A 48 -4.81 15.34 -5.79
C LYS A 48 -3.41 15.48 -5.22
N SER A 49 -2.75 14.37 -4.92
CA SER A 49 -1.47 14.39 -4.19
C SER A 49 -0.50 13.41 -4.78
N ASP A 50 0.79 13.63 -4.51
CA ASP A 50 1.84 12.70 -4.92
C ASP A 50 2.23 11.81 -3.75
N PHE A 51 2.55 10.56 -4.06
CA PHE A 51 2.95 9.57 -3.05
C PHE A 51 4.20 8.83 -3.49
N ASP A 52 4.97 8.39 -2.51
CA ASP A 52 6.19 7.61 -2.74
C ASP A 52 5.97 6.13 -2.47
N LEU A 53 4.91 5.80 -1.74
CA LEU A 53 4.62 4.43 -1.31
C LEU A 53 3.14 4.29 -1.05
N ILE A 54 2.57 3.16 -1.48
CA ILE A 54 1.18 2.83 -1.21
C ILE A 54 1.13 1.44 -0.58
N LEU A 55 0.38 1.31 0.52
CA LEU A 55 0.11 0.02 1.14
C LEU A 55 -1.40 -0.18 1.10
N SER A 56 -1.85 -1.30 0.57
CA SER A 56 -3.29 -1.54 0.36
C SER A 56 -3.69 -2.93 0.78
N ASP A 57 -4.76 -3.01 1.56
CA ASP A 57 -5.44 -4.27 1.79
C ASP A 57 -6.04 -4.76 0.46
N ILE A 58 -6.28 -6.05 0.38
CA ILE A 58 -6.91 -6.64 -0.81
C ILE A 58 -8.43 -6.57 -0.70
N ASN A 59 -8.98 -6.95 0.46
CA ASN A 59 -10.43 -7.06 0.64
C ASN A 59 -10.99 -5.80 1.27
N MET A 60 -11.69 -5.01 0.48
CA MET A 60 -12.31 -3.77 0.92
C MET A 60 -13.64 -3.59 0.22
N PRO A 61 -14.60 -2.87 0.85
CA PRO A 61 -15.87 -2.58 0.19
C PRO A 61 -15.68 -1.54 -0.93
N VAL A 62 -16.68 -1.40 -1.76
CA VAL A 62 -16.77 -0.43 -2.85
C VAL A 62 -15.79 -0.75 -3.98
N MET A 63 -14.49 -0.70 -3.71
CA MET A 63 -13.45 -1.10 -4.67
C MET A 63 -12.34 -1.79 -3.89
N ASP A 64 -12.09 -3.06 -4.21
CA ASP A 64 -11.06 -3.84 -3.51
C ASP A 64 -9.65 -3.48 -4.01
N GLY A 65 -8.65 -4.09 -3.36
CA GLY A 65 -7.25 -3.79 -3.66
C GLY A 65 -6.81 -4.21 -5.05
N LEU A 66 -7.35 -5.30 -5.59
CA LEU A 66 -7.00 -5.75 -6.95
C LEU A 66 -7.51 -4.76 -8.00
N GLU A 67 -8.75 -4.34 -7.85
CA GLU A 67 -9.35 -3.38 -8.76
C GLU A 67 -8.64 -2.03 -8.65
N PHE A 68 -8.26 -1.64 -7.43
CA PHE A 68 -7.51 -0.42 -7.19
C PHE A 68 -6.18 -0.43 -7.96
N VAL A 69 -5.40 -1.52 -7.84
CA VAL A 69 -4.12 -1.64 -8.54
C VAL A 69 -4.33 -1.62 -10.05
N ARG A 70 -5.36 -2.30 -10.54
CA ARG A 70 -5.68 -2.30 -11.97
C ARG A 70 -5.94 -0.89 -12.46
N ASN A 71 -6.74 -0.13 -11.72
CA ASN A 71 -7.09 1.24 -12.12
C ASN A 71 -5.91 2.19 -12.05
N MET A 72 -4.96 1.95 -11.11
CA MET A 72 -3.74 2.76 -11.04
C MET A 72 -2.92 2.71 -12.31
N GLN A 73 -2.95 1.59 -13.01
CA GLN A 73 -2.13 1.43 -14.22
C GLN A 73 -2.57 2.38 -15.33
N GLY A 74 -3.80 2.88 -15.26
CA GLY A 74 -4.30 3.88 -16.20
C GLY A 74 -3.98 5.32 -15.83
N ILE A 75 -3.34 5.54 -14.67
CA ILE A 75 -3.00 6.88 -14.20
C ILE A 75 -1.50 7.05 -14.36
N GLU A 76 -1.09 7.92 -15.29
CA GLU A 76 0.31 8.04 -15.68
C GLU A 76 1.23 8.33 -14.49
N LYS A 77 0.84 9.28 -13.62
CA LYS A 77 1.68 9.63 -12.49
C LYS A 77 1.69 8.60 -11.37
N ALA A 78 0.71 7.68 -11.35
CA ALA A 78 0.57 6.71 -10.26
C ALA A 78 1.17 5.35 -10.58
N LYS A 79 1.27 4.98 -11.86
CA LYS A 79 1.66 3.62 -12.23
C LYS A 79 3.08 3.25 -11.82
N SER A 80 3.94 4.23 -11.56
CA SER A 80 5.31 3.98 -11.11
C SER A 80 5.46 3.97 -9.60
N ILE A 81 4.42 4.32 -8.85
CA ILE A 81 4.46 4.31 -7.39
C ILE A 81 4.42 2.86 -6.91
N PRO A 82 5.36 2.43 -6.05
CA PRO A 82 5.31 1.05 -5.55
C PRO A 82 4.10 0.83 -4.65
N VAL A 83 3.36 -0.23 -4.94
CA VAL A 83 2.20 -0.65 -4.14
C VAL A 83 2.55 -1.98 -3.49
N VAL A 84 2.43 -2.03 -2.18
CA VAL A 84 2.63 -3.25 -1.39
C VAL A 84 1.25 -3.71 -0.91
N MET A 85 0.89 -4.93 -1.27
CA MET A 85 -0.40 -5.48 -0.83
C MET A 85 -0.27 -6.04 0.57
N ILE A 86 -1.35 -5.92 1.34
CA ILE A 86 -1.42 -6.50 2.68
C ILE A 86 -2.45 -7.62 2.61
N THR A 87 -2.02 -8.84 2.94
CA THR A 87 -2.87 -10.02 2.78
C THR A 87 -2.95 -10.83 4.06
N THR A 88 -3.98 -11.66 4.17
CA THR A 88 -4.10 -12.64 5.25
C THR A 88 -3.64 -14.00 4.75
N GLU A 89 -3.52 -14.96 5.67
CA GLU A 89 -3.23 -16.33 5.31
C GLU A 89 -4.31 -16.84 4.35
N GLY A 90 -3.89 -17.54 3.31
CA GLY A 90 -4.79 -18.04 2.28
C GLY A 90 -5.02 -17.06 1.14
N GLY A 91 -4.38 -15.89 1.18
CA GLY A 91 -4.56 -14.88 0.15
C GLY A 91 -3.58 -14.96 -1.01
N GLU A 92 -2.85 -16.06 -1.16
CA GLU A 92 -1.79 -16.17 -2.16
C GLU A 92 -2.27 -16.01 -3.59
N LYS A 93 -3.48 -16.48 -3.90
CA LYS A 93 -4.04 -16.30 -5.25
C LYS A 93 -4.21 -14.82 -5.58
N HIS A 94 -4.67 -14.05 -4.61
CA HIS A 94 -4.88 -12.62 -4.81
C HIS A 94 -3.55 -11.87 -4.91
N VAL A 95 -2.53 -12.35 -4.19
CA VAL A 95 -1.19 -11.78 -4.27
C VAL A 95 -0.63 -11.95 -5.68
N VAL A 96 -0.71 -13.15 -6.24
CA VAL A 96 -0.23 -13.42 -7.60
C VAL A 96 -0.95 -12.52 -8.60
N GLU A 97 -2.26 -12.40 -8.46
CA GLU A 97 -3.05 -11.54 -9.34
C GLU A 97 -2.62 -10.07 -9.19
N ALA A 98 -2.43 -9.60 -7.95
CA ALA A 98 -2.02 -8.22 -7.70
C ALA A 98 -0.66 -7.92 -8.32
N LEU A 99 0.30 -8.86 -8.19
CA LEU A 99 1.62 -8.68 -8.79
C LEU A 99 1.54 -8.61 -10.30
N SER A 100 0.69 -9.43 -10.92
CA SER A 100 0.51 -9.39 -12.37
C SER A 100 -0.15 -8.10 -12.83
N LEU A 101 -0.91 -7.44 -11.95
CA LEU A 101 -1.56 -6.17 -12.25
C LEU A 101 -0.67 -4.96 -12.00
N GLY A 102 0.51 -5.16 -11.39
CA GLY A 102 1.46 -4.08 -11.18
C GLY A 102 1.92 -3.83 -9.76
N ALA A 103 1.38 -4.53 -8.76
CA ALA A 103 1.88 -4.41 -7.39
C ALA A 103 3.34 -4.88 -7.33
N LYS A 104 4.12 -4.26 -6.45
CA LYS A 104 5.57 -4.53 -6.38
C LYS A 104 5.94 -5.49 -5.28
N GLY A 105 5.05 -5.76 -4.34
CA GLY A 105 5.33 -6.67 -3.25
C GLY A 105 4.10 -6.92 -2.40
N TYR A 106 4.27 -7.70 -1.37
CA TYR A 106 3.19 -7.99 -0.44
C TYR A 106 3.72 -8.27 0.95
N ILE A 107 2.87 -8.08 1.94
CA ILE A 107 3.14 -8.42 3.34
C ILE A 107 1.94 -9.21 3.83
N ARG A 108 2.21 -10.34 4.51
CA ARG A 108 1.17 -11.14 5.13
C ARG A 108 0.90 -10.62 6.54
N LYS A 109 -0.36 -10.51 6.92
CA LYS A 109 -0.71 -10.17 8.30
C LYS A 109 -0.26 -11.29 9.25
N PRO A 110 0.19 -10.96 10.47
CA PRO A 110 0.23 -9.63 11.08
C PRO A 110 1.32 -8.75 10.47
N PHE A 111 1.01 -7.47 10.32
CA PHE A 111 1.93 -6.48 9.79
C PHE A 111 2.96 -6.15 10.88
N THR A 112 4.25 -6.34 10.60
CA THR A 112 5.31 -6.13 11.57
C THR A 112 6.44 -5.27 11.00
N PRO A 113 7.22 -4.59 11.87
CA PRO A 113 8.37 -3.82 11.38
C PRO A 113 9.39 -4.66 10.61
N ASP A 114 9.58 -5.93 11.00
CA ASP A 114 10.53 -6.80 10.31
C ASP A 114 10.11 -7.04 8.86
N GLN A 115 8.82 -7.24 8.63
CA GLN A 115 8.32 -7.42 7.27
C GLN A 115 8.50 -6.15 6.44
N VAL A 116 8.34 -4.99 7.05
CA VAL A 116 8.57 -3.71 6.38
C VAL A 116 10.02 -3.64 5.91
N LYS A 117 10.96 -4.01 6.78
CA LYS A 117 12.39 -4.00 6.44
C LYS A 117 12.70 -4.95 5.30
N GLN A 118 12.05 -6.10 5.25
CA GLN A 118 12.31 -7.11 4.24
C GLN A 118 11.65 -6.81 2.90
N HIS A 119 10.43 -6.28 2.92
CA HIS A 119 9.58 -6.23 1.72
C HIS A 119 9.27 -4.82 1.23
N VAL A 120 9.38 -3.82 2.08
CA VAL A 120 9.02 -2.44 1.72
C VAL A 120 10.26 -1.60 1.46
N ILE A 121 11.20 -1.59 2.40
CA ILE A 121 12.38 -0.73 2.28
C ILE A 121 13.17 -0.99 1.00
N PRO A 122 13.40 -2.23 0.57
CA PRO A 122 14.13 -2.47 -0.68
C PRO A 122 13.46 -1.84 -1.91
N LEU A 123 12.14 -1.72 -1.91
CA LEU A 123 11.41 -1.11 -3.03
C LEU A 123 11.66 0.39 -3.12
N LEU A 124 11.93 1.03 -1.98
CA LEU A 124 12.15 2.47 -1.93
C LEU A 124 13.58 2.87 -2.31
N ARG A 125 14.49 1.90 -2.34
CA ARG A 125 15.90 2.13 -2.67
C ARG A 125 16.21 1.96 -4.14
N SER A 126 15.30 1.38 -4.89
CA SER A 126 15.55 1.10 -6.31
C SER A 126 15.26 2.29 -7.21
#